data_68c09fa4acbc0b138cba73c8621f0bae
#
_entry.id   68c09fa4acbc0b138cba73c8621f0bae
#
_cell.length_a   1.000
_cell.length_b   1.000
_cell.length_c   1.000
_cell.angle_alpha   90.00
_cell.angle_beta   90.00
_cell.angle_gamma   90.00
#
_symmetry.space_group_name_H-M   'P 1'
#
loop_
_entity.id
_entity.type
_entity.pdbx_description
1 polymer ?
#
loop_
_entity_poly.entity_id
_entity_poly.type
_entity_poly.pdbx_seq_one_letter_code
_entity_poly.pdbx_strand_id
1 'polypeptide(L)'
;MNVKHFIKTCGMFVVMATALTACSDDDCDLRHADSLLGLPALKEGTFPESGVQLNVGETYDYAPRVTSSGDVYYQWYMNEEDMGTEPRFSFTAERPSRSLVVLELINDFGKVILQNKLVVPGADYTGGCLIINEGWFGHETGSVSYYDYRSNAVETRALRNQNFGASLGTTSQSATLWNGKLYICSKQGNQLTVVDPKTLYIEKSAPVLAGTRQVYEFIGLSDKYGVVTANGDVFRVDLETFASEQIVMDDTWGGCGSASVYRGKLLLNVKSKKMHVLEVERILNDDLSQYTFSNSFPYTTIDVTTTGGCRFVAGKDGNIYTVESAKSGNNLVKIKPDLSVEKVPVRSDYEPSSFGAYREDSFCGDGENFFYLAGGKIYKSTFENAAPEQPFTSYEKEGYGFYGAGIRVNPATKEVLATYLTEDYQKNLIVRFNGTTGEKISEVMFDGYYFPGTIIFNEQ
;
A
#
# COMPACT_ATOMS: atom_id res chain seq x y z
N MET A 1 -28.44 20.74 -3.68
CA MET A 1 -28.25 19.42 -3.07
C MET A 1 -27.01 18.81 -3.73
N ASN A 2 -25.93 18.67 -2.99
CA ASN A 2 -24.59 18.47 -3.56
C ASN A 2 -24.42 17.04 -4.12
N VAL A 3 -24.25 16.93 -5.44
CA VAL A 3 -24.10 15.67 -6.20
C VAL A 3 -22.92 14.80 -5.69
N LYS A 4 -21.96 15.41 -5.02
CA LYS A 4 -20.77 14.70 -4.44
C LYS A 4 -21.10 13.65 -3.36
N HIS A 5 -22.31 13.65 -2.79
CA HIS A 5 -22.67 12.72 -1.71
C HIS A 5 -23.32 11.43 -2.20
N PHE A 6 -23.72 11.36 -3.47
CA PHE A 6 -24.44 10.19 -4.00
C PHE A 6 -23.53 9.09 -4.57
N ILE A 7 -22.30 9.44 -4.95
CA ILE A 7 -21.35 8.49 -5.58
C ILE A 7 -20.67 7.58 -4.57
N LYS A 8 -20.64 7.94 -3.27
CA LYS A 8 -19.95 7.17 -2.22
C LYS A 8 -20.71 5.94 -1.69
N THR A 9 -21.97 5.73 -2.10
CA THR A 9 -22.80 4.65 -1.52
C THR A 9 -23.26 3.59 -2.52
N CYS A 10 -22.95 3.72 -3.80
CA CYS A 10 -23.22 2.70 -4.80
C CYS A 10 -21.97 1.91 -5.13
N GLY A 11 -21.75 0.85 -4.35
CA GLY A 11 -20.91 -0.26 -4.79
C GLY A 11 -21.39 -0.74 -6.16
N MET A 12 -20.43 -0.95 -7.02
CA MET A 12 -20.46 -1.60 -8.32
C MET A 12 -21.76 -2.36 -8.63
N PHE A 13 -22.77 -1.66 -9.12
CA PHE A 13 -23.86 -2.28 -9.86
C PHE A 13 -23.43 -2.37 -11.32
N VAL A 14 -22.85 -3.50 -11.69
CA VAL A 14 -22.92 -3.99 -13.05
C VAL A 14 -24.40 -4.23 -13.29
N VAL A 15 -25.08 -3.36 -14.01
CA VAL A 15 -26.38 -3.67 -14.57
C VAL A 15 -26.10 -4.70 -15.67
N MET A 16 -26.05 -5.98 -15.29
CA MET A 16 -26.39 -7.05 -16.22
C MET A 16 -27.85 -6.81 -16.57
N ALA A 17 -28.10 -6.38 -17.79
CA ALA A 17 -29.40 -6.55 -18.40
C ALA A 17 -29.68 -8.05 -18.38
N THR A 18 -30.45 -8.53 -17.39
CA THR A 18 -31.06 -9.85 -17.47
C THR A 18 -32.06 -9.75 -18.60
N ALA A 19 -31.65 -10.29 -19.76
CA ALA A 19 -32.57 -10.54 -20.87
C ALA A 19 -33.69 -11.42 -20.32
N LEU A 20 -34.90 -10.90 -20.27
CA LEU A 20 -36.11 -11.66 -20.19
C LEU A 20 -36.17 -12.50 -21.49
N THR A 21 -35.81 -13.76 -21.38
CA THR A 21 -36.03 -14.76 -22.42
C THR A 21 -37.52 -15.06 -22.48
N ALA A 22 -38.20 -14.30 -23.30
CA ALA A 22 -39.49 -14.71 -23.86
C ALA A 22 -39.72 -13.88 -25.12
N CYS A 23 -39.15 -14.34 -26.24
CA CYS A 23 -39.79 -14.27 -27.57
C CYS A 23 -38.95 -15.09 -28.55
N SER A 24 -39.57 -16.09 -29.14
CA SER A 24 -39.12 -16.78 -30.33
C SER A 24 -39.14 -15.84 -31.52
N ASP A 25 -38.08 -15.94 -32.33
CA ASP A 25 -37.98 -15.50 -33.71
C ASP A 25 -38.24 -14.00 -34.00
N ASP A 26 -37.18 -13.41 -34.40
CA ASP A 26 -36.89 -12.25 -35.25
C ASP A 26 -36.05 -11.20 -34.56
N ASP A 27 -34.90 -10.92 -35.15
CA ASP A 27 -33.93 -9.81 -34.98
C ASP A 27 -34.37 -8.62 -34.11
N CYS A 28 -34.42 -8.81 -32.81
CA CYS A 28 -34.44 -7.70 -31.87
C CYS A 28 -33.01 -7.13 -31.71
N ASP A 29 -32.65 -6.23 -32.60
CA ASP A 29 -31.43 -5.42 -32.44
C ASP A 29 -31.53 -4.60 -31.16
N LEU A 30 -30.82 -5.01 -30.08
CA LEU A 30 -30.80 -4.32 -28.80
C LEU A 30 -30.42 -2.84 -28.93
N ARG A 31 -29.75 -2.45 -30.02
CA ARG A 31 -29.45 -1.06 -30.36
C ARG A 31 -30.70 -0.21 -30.67
N HIS A 32 -31.83 -0.86 -31.00
CA HIS A 32 -33.11 -0.15 -31.18
C HIS A 32 -33.91 0.03 -29.90
N ALA A 33 -33.67 -0.79 -28.87
CA ALA A 33 -34.38 -0.68 -27.59
C ALA A 33 -34.04 0.62 -26.84
N ASP A 34 -32.78 1.04 -26.88
CA ASP A 34 -32.33 2.27 -26.21
C ASP A 34 -32.92 3.52 -26.86
N SER A 35 -33.07 3.55 -28.18
CA SER A 35 -33.74 4.63 -28.92
C SER A 35 -35.23 4.73 -28.64
N LEU A 36 -35.89 3.61 -28.28
CA LEU A 36 -37.31 3.59 -27.93
C LEU A 36 -37.58 4.13 -26.53
N LEU A 37 -36.58 4.13 -25.65
CA LEU A 37 -36.67 4.68 -24.28
C LEU A 37 -36.31 6.15 -24.19
N GLY A 38 -35.89 6.79 -25.30
CA GLY A 38 -35.46 8.20 -25.32
C GLY A 38 -34.09 8.46 -24.69
N LEU A 39 -33.38 7.40 -24.29
CA LEU A 39 -32.00 7.49 -23.73
C LEU A 39 -31.01 8.00 -24.80
N PRO A 40 -29.90 8.63 -24.39
CA PRO A 40 -28.80 8.95 -25.29
C PRO A 40 -28.20 7.66 -25.88
N ALA A 41 -27.93 7.63 -27.18
CA ALA A 41 -27.29 6.52 -27.86
C ALA A 41 -26.18 6.99 -28.80
N LEU A 42 -25.10 6.22 -28.92
CA LEU A 42 -24.03 6.50 -29.88
C LEU A 42 -24.53 6.23 -31.30
N LYS A 43 -24.34 7.20 -32.18
CA LYS A 43 -24.78 7.11 -33.58
C LYS A 43 -23.82 6.33 -34.47
N GLU A 44 -22.54 6.55 -34.30
CA GLU A 44 -21.42 5.84 -34.96
C GLU A 44 -20.13 6.12 -34.18
N GLY A 45 -19.20 5.18 -34.15
CA GLY A 45 -17.93 5.33 -33.45
C GLY A 45 -18.04 4.97 -31.98
N THR A 46 -18.41 3.74 -31.71
CA THR A 46 -18.26 3.14 -30.37
C THR A 46 -16.83 3.25 -29.90
N PHE A 47 -16.61 3.37 -28.60
CA PHE A 47 -15.31 3.12 -28.03
C PHE A 47 -14.80 1.77 -28.56
N PRO A 48 -13.55 1.67 -29.09
CA PRO A 48 -13.02 0.41 -29.58
C PRO A 48 -13.04 -0.61 -28.45
N GLU A 49 -13.66 -1.77 -28.66
CA GLU A 49 -13.75 -2.82 -27.63
C GLU A 49 -12.37 -3.28 -27.11
N SER A 50 -11.37 -3.26 -27.98
CA SER A 50 -9.96 -3.58 -27.65
C SER A 50 -9.23 -2.50 -26.84
N GLY A 51 -9.84 -1.33 -26.63
CA GLY A 51 -9.17 -0.17 -26.10
C GLY A 51 -8.32 0.58 -27.13
N VAL A 52 -7.66 1.64 -26.67
CA VAL A 52 -6.79 2.50 -27.49
C VAL A 52 -5.37 2.42 -26.94
N GLN A 53 -4.39 2.16 -27.80
CA GLN A 53 -2.97 2.25 -27.46
C GLN A 53 -2.37 3.51 -28.04
N LEU A 54 -1.62 4.24 -27.22
CA LEU A 54 -0.91 5.47 -27.57
C LEU A 54 0.57 5.31 -27.25
N ASN A 55 1.41 6.07 -27.94
CA ASN A 55 2.79 6.29 -27.52
C ASN A 55 2.88 7.57 -26.69
N VAL A 56 3.94 7.70 -25.90
CA VAL A 56 4.21 8.96 -25.17
C VAL A 56 4.33 10.11 -26.17
N GLY A 57 3.63 11.21 -25.91
CA GLY A 57 3.52 12.38 -26.78
C GLY A 57 2.32 12.36 -27.75
N GLU A 58 1.65 11.22 -27.93
CA GLU A 58 0.44 11.16 -28.76
C GLU A 58 -0.79 11.67 -28.01
N THR A 59 -1.70 12.27 -28.79
CA THR A 59 -2.99 12.77 -28.27
C THR A 59 -4.13 11.90 -28.77
N TYR A 60 -4.98 11.46 -27.85
CA TYR A 60 -6.25 10.81 -28.13
C TYR A 60 -7.38 11.84 -28.03
N ASP A 61 -8.07 12.04 -29.16
CA ASP A 61 -9.22 12.91 -29.26
C ASP A 61 -10.45 12.08 -29.58
N TYR A 62 -11.49 12.21 -28.78
CA TYR A 62 -12.75 11.52 -28.99
C TYR A 62 -13.94 12.48 -28.87
N ALA A 63 -14.76 12.52 -29.90
CA ALA A 63 -16.00 13.34 -29.97
C ALA A 63 -17.16 12.43 -30.39
N PRO A 64 -17.90 11.83 -29.45
CA PRO A 64 -18.99 10.93 -29.76
C PRO A 64 -20.13 11.65 -30.49
N ARG A 65 -20.68 11.01 -31.52
CA ARG A 65 -21.93 11.46 -32.12
C ARG A 65 -23.10 10.79 -31.42
N VAL A 66 -23.94 11.58 -30.78
CA VAL A 66 -25.04 11.07 -29.95
C VAL A 66 -26.37 11.36 -30.60
N THR A 67 -27.30 10.40 -30.56
CA THR A 67 -28.73 10.61 -30.77
C THR A 67 -29.44 10.61 -29.44
N SER A 68 -30.37 11.50 -29.23
CA SER A 68 -31.14 11.64 -28.00
C SER A 68 -32.49 12.28 -28.25
N SER A 69 -33.44 11.98 -27.35
CA SER A 69 -34.70 12.73 -27.26
C SER A 69 -34.50 13.90 -26.31
N GLY A 70 -33.92 15.00 -26.81
CA GLY A 70 -33.63 16.21 -26.03
C GLY A 70 -32.13 16.48 -25.86
N ASP A 71 -31.84 17.46 -25.03
CA ASP A 71 -30.45 17.88 -24.76
C ASP A 71 -29.68 16.78 -24.02
N VAL A 72 -28.36 16.63 -24.31
CA VAL A 72 -27.49 15.64 -23.71
C VAL A 72 -26.40 16.35 -22.94
N TYR A 73 -26.25 15.94 -21.69
CA TYR A 73 -25.13 16.29 -20.82
C TYR A 73 -24.05 15.23 -20.93
N TYR A 74 -22.80 15.69 -21.04
CA TYR A 74 -21.59 14.85 -21.06
C TYR A 74 -20.88 14.98 -19.72
N GLN A 75 -20.38 13.87 -19.16
CA GLN A 75 -19.48 13.89 -18.03
C GLN A 75 -18.40 12.83 -18.26
N TRP A 76 -17.15 13.28 -18.26
CA TRP A 76 -15.98 12.42 -18.48
C TRP A 76 -15.26 12.15 -17.18
N TYR A 77 -14.78 10.94 -17.04
CA TYR A 77 -13.87 10.55 -15.96
C TYR A 77 -12.68 9.78 -16.54
N MET A 78 -11.50 9.92 -15.93
CA MET A 78 -10.34 9.08 -16.19
C MET A 78 -9.80 8.55 -14.86
N ASN A 79 -9.80 7.24 -14.69
CA ASN A 79 -9.46 6.61 -13.40
C ASN A 79 -10.24 7.19 -12.21
N GLU A 80 -11.54 7.47 -12.42
CA GLU A 80 -12.49 8.13 -11.50
C GLU A 80 -12.20 9.62 -11.21
N GLU A 81 -11.22 10.22 -11.83
CA GLU A 81 -10.99 11.66 -11.76
C GLU A 81 -11.89 12.40 -12.78
N ASP A 82 -12.49 13.50 -12.35
CA ASP A 82 -13.36 14.34 -13.20
C ASP A 82 -12.52 15.02 -14.29
N MET A 83 -12.87 14.77 -15.55
CA MET A 83 -12.20 15.30 -16.73
C MET A 83 -13.02 16.37 -17.45
N GLY A 84 -14.17 16.78 -16.88
CA GLY A 84 -15.03 17.83 -17.42
C GLY A 84 -16.25 17.33 -18.19
N THR A 85 -17.00 18.28 -18.74
CA THR A 85 -18.33 18.09 -19.31
C THR A 85 -18.44 18.45 -20.80
N GLU A 86 -17.30 18.70 -21.44
CA GLU A 86 -17.28 19.03 -22.86
C GLU A 86 -17.72 17.86 -23.74
N PRO A 87 -18.38 18.07 -24.88
CA PRO A 87 -18.74 16.99 -25.80
C PRO A 87 -17.55 16.24 -26.41
N ARG A 88 -16.35 16.78 -26.25
CA ARG A 88 -15.08 16.20 -26.73
C ARG A 88 -14.16 15.91 -25.57
N PHE A 89 -13.61 14.72 -25.54
CA PHE A 89 -12.52 14.33 -24.64
C PHE A 89 -11.20 14.41 -25.40
N SER A 90 -10.19 15.02 -24.79
CA SER A 90 -8.82 15.08 -25.32
C SER A 90 -7.84 14.68 -24.22
N PHE A 91 -6.95 13.76 -24.53
CA PHE A 91 -5.91 13.27 -23.62
C PHE A 91 -4.59 13.16 -24.35
N THR A 92 -3.55 13.82 -23.85
CA THR A 92 -2.18 13.67 -24.33
C THR A 92 -1.41 12.74 -23.40
N ALA A 93 -0.80 11.70 -23.97
CA ALA A 93 -0.03 10.70 -23.23
C ALA A 93 1.33 11.28 -22.82
N GLU A 94 1.45 11.83 -21.63
CA GLU A 94 2.70 12.42 -21.14
C GLU A 94 3.69 11.36 -20.61
N ARG A 95 3.18 10.18 -20.19
CA ARG A 95 3.95 9.08 -19.60
C ARG A 95 3.25 7.74 -19.80
N PRO A 96 3.94 6.61 -19.58
CA PRO A 96 3.32 5.29 -19.55
C PRO A 96 2.17 5.22 -18.54
N SER A 97 1.02 4.68 -18.98
CA SER A 97 -0.17 4.54 -18.13
C SER A 97 -1.15 3.51 -18.68
N ARG A 98 -2.05 3.02 -17.83
CA ARG A 98 -3.20 2.19 -18.20
C ARG A 98 -4.44 2.77 -17.55
N SER A 99 -5.19 3.55 -18.30
CA SER A 99 -6.28 4.37 -17.80
C SER A 99 -7.64 3.86 -18.28
N LEU A 100 -8.64 3.93 -17.41
CA LEU A 100 -10.04 3.72 -17.74
C LEU A 100 -10.68 5.08 -17.98
N VAL A 101 -11.17 5.31 -19.20
CA VAL A 101 -11.98 6.48 -19.54
C VAL A 101 -13.44 6.10 -19.48
N VAL A 102 -14.23 6.88 -18.77
CA VAL A 102 -15.67 6.71 -18.62
C VAL A 102 -16.37 7.95 -19.13
N LEU A 103 -17.37 7.76 -20.00
CA LEU A 103 -18.27 8.79 -20.43
C LEU A 103 -19.68 8.50 -19.90
N GLU A 104 -20.24 9.41 -19.17
CA GLU A 104 -21.65 9.44 -18.83
C GLU A 104 -22.39 10.39 -19.77
N LEU A 105 -23.39 9.87 -20.49
CA LEU A 105 -24.34 10.62 -21.30
C LEU A 105 -25.65 10.70 -20.53
N ILE A 106 -26.14 11.89 -20.25
CA ILE A 106 -27.30 12.11 -19.38
C ILE A 106 -28.32 12.99 -20.11
N ASN A 107 -29.58 12.58 -20.09
CA ASN A 107 -30.73 13.43 -20.55
C ASN A 107 -31.91 13.29 -19.58
N ASP A 108 -33.06 13.88 -19.90
CA ASP A 108 -34.28 13.83 -19.07
C ASP A 108 -34.84 12.41 -18.89
N PHE A 109 -34.48 11.46 -19.76
CA PHE A 109 -34.96 10.08 -19.72
C PHE A 109 -34.04 9.15 -18.93
N GLY A 110 -32.76 9.54 -18.71
CA GLY A 110 -31.84 8.74 -17.92
C GLY A 110 -30.38 8.91 -18.30
N LYS A 111 -29.57 7.91 -17.97
CA LYS A 111 -28.11 7.93 -18.11
C LYS A 111 -27.61 6.67 -18.82
N VAL A 112 -26.69 6.87 -19.76
CA VAL A 112 -25.90 5.81 -20.42
C VAL A 112 -24.44 5.96 -20.03
N ILE A 113 -23.76 4.87 -19.65
CA ILE A 113 -22.35 4.84 -19.25
C ILE A 113 -21.56 4.04 -20.29
N LEU A 114 -20.53 4.68 -20.83
CA LEU A 114 -19.60 4.10 -21.79
C LEU A 114 -18.21 4.07 -21.20
N GLN A 115 -17.44 3.02 -21.48
CA GLN A 115 -16.11 2.84 -20.93
C GLN A 115 -15.11 2.44 -22.03
N ASN A 116 -13.89 2.97 -21.95
CA ASN A 116 -12.79 2.56 -22.81
C ASN A 116 -11.47 2.54 -22.03
N LYS A 117 -10.51 1.74 -22.50
CA LYS A 117 -9.19 1.62 -21.95
C LYS A 117 -8.19 2.37 -22.83
N LEU A 118 -7.40 3.26 -22.21
CA LEU A 118 -6.23 3.88 -22.84
C LEU A 118 -4.97 3.23 -22.26
N VAL A 119 -4.08 2.76 -23.12
CA VAL A 119 -2.83 2.11 -22.74
C VAL A 119 -1.65 2.84 -23.37
N VAL A 120 -0.77 3.34 -22.54
CA VAL A 120 0.53 3.91 -22.92
C VAL A 120 1.61 2.97 -22.35
N PRO A 121 2.23 2.11 -23.17
CA PRO A 121 3.16 1.09 -22.68
C PRO A 121 4.48 1.69 -22.21
N GLY A 122 5.31 0.87 -21.52
CA GLY A 122 6.66 1.23 -21.13
C GLY A 122 6.81 1.66 -19.66
N ALA A 123 5.87 1.29 -18.78
CA ALA A 123 5.98 1.55 -17.35
C ALA A 123 7.29 0.97 -16.79
N ASP A 124 8.08 1.82 -16.12
CA ASP A 124 9.32 1.44 -15.43
C ASP A 124 9.50 2.31 -14.18
N TYR A 125 9.26 1.70 -13.02
CA TYR A 125 9.35 2.32 -11.70
C TYR A 125 10.64 1.94 -10.96
N THR A 126 11.69 1.59 -11.69
CA THR A 126 13.05 1.44 -11.16
C THR A 126 13.79 2.79 -11.15
N GLY A 127 14.82 2.93 -10.36
CA GLY A 127 15.60 4.19 -10.29
C GLY A 127 15.04 5.26 -9.35
N GLY A 128 14.19 4.82 -8.42
CA GLY A 128 13.61 5.65 -7.38
C GLY A 128 13.11 4.81 -6.22
N CYS A 129 12.09 5.28 -5.52
CA CYS A 129 11.42 4.49 -4.49
C CYS A 129 9.91 4.56 -4.60
N LEU A 130 9.25 3.53 -4.09
CA LEU A 130 7.82 3.46 -3.94
C LEU A 130 7.42 3.96 -2.54
N ILE A 131 6.35 4.75 -2.49
CA ILE A 131 5.80 5.26 -1.25
C ILE A 131 4.42 4.65 -1.10
N ILE A 132 4.25 3.83 -0.08
CA ILE A 132 2.96 3.25 0.26
C ILE A 132 2.21 4.26 1.10
N ASN A 133 1.09 4.72 0.60
CA ASN A 133 0.26 5.72 1.25
C ASN A 133 -0.94 5.04 1.90
N GLU A 134 -1.25 5.44 3.13
CA GLU A 134 -2.41 4.91 3.86
C GLU A 134 -3.73 5.31 3.20
N GLY A 135 -3.77 6.47 2.58
CA GLY A 135 -4.99 7.14 2.19
C GLY A 135 -5.73 7.77 3.37
N TRP A 136 -6.74 8.55 3.09
CA TRP A 136 -7.52 9.23 4.11
C TRP A 136 -8.65 8.33 4.63
N PHE A 137 -8.49 7.80 5.84
CA PHE A 137 -9.44 6.87 6.43
C PHE A 137 -10.90 7.35 6.31
N GLY A 138 -11.75 6.49 5.74
CA GLY A 138 -13.17 6.80 5.49
C GLY A 138 -13.45 7.71 4.28
N HIS A 139 -12.42 8.19 3.59
CA HIS A 139 -12.55 9.07 2.42
C HIS A 139 -11.85 8.52 1.18
N GLU A 140 -10.59 8.07 1.32
CA GLU A 140 -9.80 7.53 0.21
C GLU A 140 -9.14 6.20 0.60
N THR A 141 -8.98 5.32 -0.37
CA THR A 141 -8.21 4.08 -0.22
C THR A 141 -6.72 4.37 -0.19
N GLY A 142 -5.93 3.38 0.22
CA GLY A 142 -4.48 3.44 0.09
C GLY A 142 -4.04 3.56 -1.37
N SER A 143 -2.84 4.06 -1.56
CA SER A 143 -2.25 4.23 -2.90
C SER A 143 -0.74 3.98 -2.87
N VAL A 144 -0.13 3.87 -4.06
CA VAL A 144 1.32 3.88 -4.23
C VAL A 144 1.70 5.09 -5.04
N SER A 145 2.60 5.90 -4.51
CA SER A 145 3.29 6.96 -5.24
C SER A 145 4.70 6.51 -5.60
N TYR A 146 5.27 7.06 -6.66
CA TYR A 146 6.65 6.82 -7.07
C TYR A 146 7.44 8.11 -7.02
N TYR A 147 8.55 8.10 -6.31
CA TYR A 147 9.53 9.19 -6.30
C TYR A 147 10.69 8.84 -7.22
N ASP A 148 10.76 9.51 -8.35
CA ASP A 148 11.87 9.38 -9.32
C ASP A 148 13.08 10.24 -8.87
N TYR A 149 14.20 9.60 -8.62
CA TYR A 149 15.43 10.28 -8.18
C TYR A 149 16.06 11.15 -9.25
N ARG A 150 15.87 10.82 -10.54
CA ARG A 150 16.47 11.55 -11.66
C ARG A 150 15.77 12.89 -11.91
N SER A 151 14.47 12.88 -11.95
CA SER A 151 13.65 14.08 -12.17
C SER A 151 13.39 14.87 -10.89
N ASN A 152 13.66 14.27 -9.71
CA ASN A 152 13.28 14.79 -8.40
C ASN A 152 11.77 15.12 -8.31
N ALA A 153 10.93 14.25 -8.84
CA ALA A 153 9.50 14.42 -8.92
C ALA A 153 8.74 13.21 -8.35
N VAL A 154 7.52 13.44 -7.87
CA VAL A 154 6.64 12.38 -7.38
C VAL A 154 5.47 12.19 -8.34
N GLU A 155 5.32 10.97 -8.85
CA GLU A 155 4.09 10.53 -9.46
C GLU A 155 3.15 10.03 -8.36
N THR A 156 2.12 10.79 -8.08
CA THR A 156 1.08 10.38 -7.12
C THR A 156 0.15 9.34 -7.75
N ARG A 157 -0.35 8.39 -6.94
CA ARG A 157 -1.28 7.35 -7.40
C ARG A 157 -0.72 6.49 -8.56
N ALA A 158 0.60 6.29 -8.64
CA ALA A 158 1.28 5.55 -9.71
C ALA A 158 0.67 4.16 -9.95
N LEU A 159 0.36 3.39 -8.89
CA LEU A 159 -0.31 2.11 -9.02
C LEU A 159 -1.68 2.23 -9.70
N ARG A 160 -2.49 3.21 -9.33
CA ARG A 160 -3.81 3.44 -9.91
C ARG A 160 -3.71 3.79 -11.40
N ASN A 161 -2.69 4.60 -11.76
CA ASN A 161 -2.41 4.99 -13.13
C ASN A 161 -1.98 3.81 -14.01
N GLN A 162 -1.52 2.72 -13.42
CA GLN A 162 -1.10 1.51 -14.13
C GLN A 162 -2.16 0.40 -14.10
N ASN A 163 -3.32 0.58 -13.49
CA ASN A 163 -4.30 -0.46 -13.27
C ASN A 163 -5.75 -0.03 -13.57
N PHE A 164 -5.94 0.83 -14.56
CA PHE A 164 -7.29 1.26 -15.00
C PHE A 164 -8.15 1.82 -13.87
N GLY A 165 -7.54 2.58 -12.96
CA GLY A 165 -8.22 3.15 -11.81
C GLY A 165 -8.35 2.23 -10.60
N ALA A 166 -7.88 0.98 -10.66
CA ALA A 166 -7.92 0.09 -9.50
C ALA A 166 -7.12 0.66 -8.32
N SER A 167 -7.63 0.45 -7.12
CA SER A 167 -7.05 0.96 -5.88
C SER A 167 -6.70 -0.16 -4.91
N LEU A 168 -5.85 0.15 -3.95
CA LEU A 168 -5.59 -0.69 -2.78
C LEU A 168 -6.81 -0.72 -1.84
N GLY A 169 -6.73 -1.53 -0.80
CA GLY A 169 -7.66 -1.46 0.32
C GLY A 169 -7.50 -0.17 1.14
N THR A 170 -8.30 -0.02 2.16
CA THR A 170 -8.25 1.14 3.06
C THR A 170 -7.11 0.98 4.06
N THR A 171 -6.36 2.04 4.28
CA THR A 171 -5.24 2.14 5.22
C THR A 171 -4.14 1.12 4.92
N SER A 172 -3.45 1.34 3.80
CA SER A 172 -2.27 0.55 3.40
C SER A 172 -1.04 1.07 4.13
N GLN A 173 -0.47 0.29 5.04
CA GLN A 173 0.60 0.75 5.94
C GLN A 173 1.90 -0.03 5.82
N SER A 174 1.89 -1.20 5.20
CA SER A 174 3.08 -2.01 5.04
C SER A 174 3.16 -2.62 3.65
N ALA A 175 4.37 -2.89 3.22
CA ALA A 175 4.65 -3.64 2.02
C ALA A 175 5.98 -4.37 2.15
N THR A 176 6.07 -5.53 1.50
CA THR A 176 7.24 -6.41 1.55
C THR A 176 7.59 -6.87 0.15
N LEU A 177 8.85 -6.72 -0.24
CA LEU A 177 9.41 -7.35 -1.44
C LEU A 177 9.73 -8.81 -1.12
N TRP A 178 9.14 -9.74 -1.86
CA TRP A 178 9.37 -11.17 -1.72
C TRP A 178 9.31 -11.85 -3.08
N ASN A 179 10.33 -12.66 -3.40
CA ASN A 179 10.43 -13.39 -4.69
C ASN A 179 10.13 -12.51 -5.92
N GLY A 180 10.69 -11.30 -5.96
CA GLY A 180 10.53 -10.36 -7.08
C GLY A 180 9.13 -9.71 -7.18
N LYS A 181 8.28 -9.87 -6.19
CA LYS A 181 6.94 -9.28 -6.11
C LYS A 181 6.84 -8.33 -4.91
N LEU A 182 5.97 -7.34 -5.02
CA LEU A 182 5.62 -6.43 -3.94
C LEU A 182 4.26 -6.84 -3.36
N TYR A 183 4.27 -7.22 -2.09
CA TYR A 183 3.08 -7.59 -1.32
C TYR A 183 2.67 -6.40 -0.45
N ILE A 184 1.52 -5.80 -0.70
CA ILE A 184 1.02 -4.62 0.01
C ILE A 184 -0.15 -5.04 0.89
N CYS A 185 -0.05 -4.76 2.20
CA CYS A 185 -1.11 -5.02 3.17
C CYS A 185 -1.97 -3.78 3.40
N SER A 186 -3.27 -3.98 3.41
CA SER A 186 -4.28 -2.97 3.77
C SER A 186 -5.16 -3.49 4.88
N LYS A 187 -5.61 -2.63 5.78
CA LYS A 187 -6.42 -3.05 6.93
C LYS A 187 -7.78 -3.60 6.53
N GLN A 188 -8.38 -3.03 5.49
CA GLN A 188 -9.72 -3.41 5.01
C GLN A 188 -9.79 -3.34 3.47
N GLY A 189 -10.78 -4.00 2.89
CA GLY A 189 -10.94 -4.10 1.46
C GLY A 189 -9.99 -5.13 0.86
N ASN A 190 -9.21 -4.79 -0.14
CA ASN A 190 -8.14 -5.65 -0.66
C ASN A 190 -7.04 -5.79 0.38
N GLN A 191 -7.18 -6.76 1.30
CA GLN A 191 -6.29 -6.93 2.46
C GLN A 191 -4.85 -7.29 2.07
N LEU A 192 -4.66 -7.97 0.95
CA LEU A 192 -3.34 -8.22 0.36
C LEU A 192 -3.41 -7.99 -1.15
N THR A 193 -2.53 -7.15 -1.66
CA THR A 193 -2.38 -6.90 -3.10
C THR A 193 -0.97 -7.25 -3.52
N VAL A 194 -0.84 -8.09 -4.55
CA VAL A 194 0.45 -8.47 -5.15
C VAL A 194 0.65 -7.70 -6.43
N VAL A 195 1.81 -7.06 -6.52
CA VAL A 195 2.14 -6.10 -7.58
C VAL A 195 3.50 -6.45 -8.15
N ASP A 196 3.65 -6.35 -9.46
CA ASP A 196 4.97 -6.31 -10.10
C ASP A 196 5.66 -4.99 -9.72
N PRO A 197 6.78 -4.99 -8.99
CA PRO A 197 7.37 -3.76 -8.47
C PRO A 197 7.96 -2.86 -9.55
N LYS A 198 8.26 -3.40 -10.74
CA LYS A 198 8.82 -2.65 -11.86
C LYS A 198 7.76 -1.90 -12.65
N THR A 199 6.61 -2.52 -12.88
CA THR A 199 5.54 -1.95 -13.71
C THR A 199 4.38 -1.40 -12.89
N LEU A 200 4.30 -1.76 -11.61
CA LEU A 200 3.17 -1.56 -10.71
C LEU A 200 1.86 -2.22 -11.19
N TYR A 201 1.94 -3.22 -12.08
CA TYR A 201 0.75 -3.96 -12.46
C TYR A 201 0.29 -4.85 -11.30
N ILE A 202 -0.98 -4.73 -10.94
CA ILE A 202 -1.61 -5.63 -9.98
C ILE A 202 -1.75 -6.99 -10.64
N GLU A 203 -1.11 -7.99 -10.05
CA GLU A 203 -1.21 -9.37 -10.50
C GLU A 203 -2.36 -10.10 -9.81
N LYS A 204 -2.57 -9.78 -8.53
CA LYS A 204 -3.57 -10.45 -7.71
C LYS A 204 -3.94 -9.61 -6.49
N SER A 205 -5.19 -9.73 -6.06
CA SER A 205 -5.69 -9.11 -4.82
C SER A 205 -6.57 -10.09 -4.07
N ALA A 206 -6.44 -10.09 -2.74
CA ALA A 206 -7.29 -10.84 -1.82
C ALA A 206 -8.16 -9.85 -1.03
N PRO A 207 -9.46 -9.80 -1.27
CA PRO A 207 -10.35 -8.88 -0.56
C PRO A 207 -10.52 -9.25 0.91
N VAL A 208 -10.40 -10.54 1.25
CA VAL A 208 -10.55 -11.04 2.62
C VAL A 208 -9.53 -12.17 2.85
N LEU A 209 -8.59 -11.96 3.77
CA LEU A 209 -7.66 -12.98 4.25
C LEU A 209 -7.89 -13.34 5.71
N ALA A 210 -8.15 -12.34 6.54
CA ALA A 210 -8.28 -12.49 7.98
C ALA A 210 -9.72 -12.24 8.47
N GLY A 211 -10.71 -12.52 7.64
CA GLY A 211 -12.09 -12.22 7.93
C GLY A 211 -12.32 -10.71 8.12
N THR A 212 -12.91 -10.30 9.24
CA THR A 212 -13.14 -8.89 9.59
C THR A 212 -11.94 -8.23 10.28
N ARG A 213 -10.85 -8.98 10.53
CA ARG A 213 -9.66 -8.46 11.21
C ARG A 213 -8.84 -7.57 10.28
N GLN A 214 -8.21 -6.56 10.85
CA GLN A 214 -7.28 -5.69 10.14
C GLN A 214 -5.97 -6.44 9.92
N VAL A 215 -5.54 -6.55 8.67
CA VAL A 215 -4.23 -7.10 8.29
C VAL A 215 -3.15 -6.01 8.42
N TYR A 216 -1.98 -6.41 8.91
CA TYR A 216 -0.90 -5.49 9.22
C TYR A 216 0.33 -5.68 8.35
N GLU A 217 0.92 -6.86 8.33
CA GLU A 217 2.15 -7.12 7.62
C GLU A 217 2.13 -8.49 6.94
N PHE A 218 2.82 -8.60 5.80
CA PHE A 218 3.07 -9.84 5.08
C PHE A 218 4.53 -10.24 5.23
N ILE A 219 4.78 -11.52 5.51
CA ILE A 219 6.10 -12.12 5.60
C ILE A 219 6.13 -13.37 4.70
N GLY A 220 7.03 -13.38 3.71
CA GLY A 220 7.26 -14.56 2.87
C GLY A 220 7.98 -15.66 3.64
N LEU A 221 7.52 -16.91 3.49
CA LEU A 221 8.15 -18.09 4.12
C LEU A 221 8.75 -19.03 3.08
N SER A 222 8.07 -19.22 1.96
CA SER A 222 8.49 -20.09 0.86
C SER A 222 7.84 -19.59 -0.45
N ASP A 223 8.12 -20.25 -1.58
CA ASP A 223 7.45 -19.94 -2.85
C ASP A 223 5.94 -20.17 -2.80
N LYS A 224 5.49 -21.07 -1.92
CA LYS A 224 4.07 -21.43 -1.78
C LYS A 224 3.36 -20.68 -0.67
N TYR A 225 4.02 -20.43 0.45
CA TYR A 225 3.37 -19.89 1.64
C TYR A 225 4.02 -18.62 2.15
N GLY A 226 3.21 -17.70 2.61
CA GLY A 226 3.55 -16.58 3.45
C GLY A 226 2.72 -16.57 4.74
N VAL A 227 2.99 -15.59 5.58
CA VAL A 227 2.21 -15.29 6.79
C VAL A 227 1.74 -13.86 6.70
N VAL A 228 0.50 -13.61 7.13
CA VAL A 228 0.02 -12.25 7.43
C VAL A 228 -0.26 -12.12 8.91
N THR A 229 0.19 -11.02 9.49
CA THR A 229 -0.18 -10.64 10.85
C THR A 229 -1.45 -9.78 10.83
N ALA A 230 -2.26 -9.92 11.86
CA ALA A 230 -3.52 -9.21 11.97
C ALA A 230 -3.84 -8.83 13.42
N ASN A 231 -4.89 -8.06 13.62
CA ASN A 231 -5.34 -7.67 14.96
C ASN A 231 -5.78 -8.90 15.78
N GLY A 232 -4.89 -9.38 16.64
CA GLY A 232 -5.09 -10.52 17.53
C GLY A 232 -4.79 -11.89 16.92
N ASP A 233 -4.32 -11.97 15.67
CA ASP A 233 -4.13 -13.25 14.98
C ASP A 233 -2.97 -13.23 13.98
N VAL A 234 -2.60 -14.45 13.56
CA VAL A 234 -1.64 -14.71 12.47
C VAL A 234 -2.25 -15.74 11.54
N PHE A 235 -2.06 -15.58 10.24
CA PHE A 235 -2.58 -16.49 9.23
C PHE A 235 -1.48 -16.94 8.29
N ARG A 236 -1.39 -18.26 8.03
CA ARG A 236 -0.68 -18.79 6.88
C ARG A 236 -1.50 -18.52 5.63
N VAL A 237 -0.86 -18.04 4.58
CA VAL A 237 -1.49 -17.71 3.29
C VAL A 237 -0.84 -18.52 2.20
N ASP A 238 -1.63 -19.26 1.43
CA ASP A 238 -1.20 -19.88 0.18
C ASP A 238 -1.09 -18.80 -0.90
N LEU A 239 0.10 -18.62 -1.48
CA LEU A 239 0.39 -17.52 -2.41
C LEU A 239 -0.20 -17.73 -3.81
N GLU A 240 -0.59 -18.96 -4.14
CA GLU A 240 -1.24 -19.26 -5.41
C GLU A 240 -2.75 -18.98 -5.34
N THR A 241 -3.42 -19.45 -4.28
CA THR A 241 -4.88 -19.40 -4.15
C THR A 241 -5.39 -18.26 -3.29
N PHE A 242 -4.54 -17.70 -2.43
CA PHE A 242 -4.87 -16.79 -1.32
C PHE A 242 -5.80 -17.41 -0.27
N ALA A 243 -5.89 -18.76 -0.24
CA ALA A 243 -6.48 -19.42 0.91
C ALA A 243 -5.67 -19.12 2.17
N SER A 244 -6.34 -18.80 3.25
CA SER A 244 -5.71 -18.47 4.53
C SER A 244 -6.18 -19.40 5.63
N GLU A 245 -5.24 -19.77 6.51
CA GLU A 245 -5.47 -20.63 7.66
C GLU A 245 -4.92 -19.95 8.91
N GLN A 246 -5.72 -19.88 9.96
CA GLN A 246 -5.31 -19.25 11.20
C GLN A 246 -4.27 -20.11 11.94
N ILE A 247 -3.20 -19.47 12.40
CA ILE A 247 -2.24 -20.04 13.35
C ILE A 247 -2.76 -19.70 14.75
N VAL A 248 -3.52 -20.61 15.35
CA VAL A 248 -4.18 -20.36 16.64
C VAL A 248 -3.17 -20.40 17.77
N MET A 249 -2.98 -19.26 18.44
CA MET A 249 -2.15 -19.11 19.64
C MET A 249 -3.00 -18.61 20.80
N ASP A 250 -2.62 -18.96 22.03
CA ASP A 250 -3.35 -18.62 23.24
C ASP A 250 -3.02 -17.24 23.83
N ASP A 251 -1.97 -16.58 23.36
CA ASP A 251 -1.51 -15.30 23.89
C ASP A 251 -1.25 -14.23 22.80
N THR A 252 -2.21 -14.01 21.89
CA THR A 252 -2.13 -12.98 20.84
C THR A 252 -3.02 -11.76 21.11
N TRP A 253 -3.65 -11.70 22.27
CA TRP A 253 -4.48 -10.57 22.68
C TRP A 253 -3.70 -9.25 22.70
N GLY A 254 -4.20 -8.26 22.02
CA GLY A 254 -3.57 -6.95 21.89
C GLY A 254 -2.99 -6.68 20.50
N GLY A 255 -2.91 -7.68 19.65
CA GLY A 255 -2.52 -7.56 18.25
C GLY A 255 -1.14 -8.14 17.96
N CYS A 256 -1.07 -8.92 16.89
CA CYS A 256 0.19 -9.35 16.27
C CYS A 256 0.65 -8.23 15.33
N GLY A 257 1.87 -7.82 15.45
CA GLY A 257 2.42 -6.70 14.69
C GLY A 257 3.44 -7.15 13.65
N SER A 258 4.60 -6.49 13.61
CA SER A 258 5.69 -6.85 12.71
C SER A 258 6.29 -8.21 13.07
N ALA A 259 6.78 -8.88 12.03
CA ALA A 259 7.44 -10.16 12.18
C ALA A 259 8.64 -10.27 11.23
N SER A 260 9.55 -11.20 11.52
CA SER A 260 10.72 -11.46 10.68
C SER A 260 11.12 -12.91 10.73
N VAL A 261 11.54 -13.46 9.61
CA VAL A 261 12.14 -14.79 9.57
C VAL A 261 13.62 -14.69 9.90
N TYR A 262 14.03 -15.44 10.93
CA TYR A 262 15.41 -15.51 11.33
C TYR A 262 15.81 -16.94 11.64
N ARG A 263 16.71 -17.52 10.84
CA ARG A 263 17.25 -18.88 10.98
C ARG A 263 16.17 -19.96 11.19
N GLY A 264 15.14 -19.95 10.31
CA GLY A 264 14.05 -20.92 10.36
C GLY A 264 13.03 -20.69 11.48
N LYS A 265 13.11 -19.57 12.17
CA LYS A 265 12.15 -19.10 13.15
C LYS A 265 11.40 -17.88 12.64
N LEU A 266 10.14 -17.77 12.95
CA LEU A 266 9.37 -16.55 12.81
C LEU A 266 9.40 -15.82 14.15
N LEU A 267 10.08 -14.68 14.20
CA LEU A 267 10.05 -13.76 15.33
C LEU A 267 8.83 -12.88 15.16
N LEU A 268 7.92 -12.87 16.11
CA LEU A 268 6.65 -12.17 16.04
C LEU A 268 6.51 -11.20 17.21
N ASN A 269 6.34 -9.92 16.87
CA ASN A 269 5.99 -8.90 17.84
C ASN A 269 4.51 -9.02 18.22
N VAL A 270 4.23 -9.26 19.49
CA VAL A 270 2.89 -9.21 20.06
C VAL A 270 2.82 -8.03 21.02
N LYS A 271 1.89 -7.13 20.77
CA LYS A 271 1.77 -5.86 21.51
C LYS A 271 1.70 -6.09 23.02
N SER A 272 2.59 -5.43 23.75
CA SER A 272 2.69 -5.48 25.21
C SER A 272 2.96 -6.87 25.80
N LYS A 273 3.43 -7.81 24.97
CA LYS A 273 3.84 -9.15 25.36
C LYS A 273 5.31 -9.38 25.05
N LYS A 274 5.86 -10.50 25.55
CA LYS A 274 7.15 -10.98 25.08
C LYS A 274 7.07 -11.39 23.62
N MET A 275 8.14 -11.17 22.87
CA MET A 275 8.24 -11.59 21.47
C MET A 275 8.04 -13.10 21.36
N HIS A 276 7.12 -13.52 20.51
CA HIS A 276 6.87 -14.95 20.23
C HIS A 276 7.82 -15.46 19.15
N VAL A 277 8.21 -16.71 19.29
CA VAL A 277 9.11 -17.40 18.37
C VAL A 277 8.45 -18.70 17.92
N LEU A 278 8.12 -18.78 16.65
CA LEU A 278 7.46 -19.92 16.03
C LEU A 278 8.43 -20.64 15.08
N GLU A 279 8.31 -21.97 14.99
CA GLU A 279 9.05 -22.76 14.02
C GLU A 279 8.46 -22.60 12.62
N VAL A 280 9.22 -22.06 11.66
CA VAL A 280 8.78 -21.91 10.27
C VAL A 280 8.45 -23.27 9.64
N GLU A 281 9.25 -24.30 9.94
CA GLU A 281 9.00 -25.66 9.45
C GLU A 281 7.62 -26.18 9.85
N ARG A 282 7.16 -25.89 11.07
CA ARG A 282 5.83 -26.28 11.53
C ARG A 282 4.74 -25.45 10.87
N ILE A 283 4.97 -24.14 10.69
CA ILE A 283 4.03 -23.31 9.95
C ILE A 283 3.81 -23.84 8.52
N LEU A 284 4.88 -24.34 7.89
CA LEU A 284 4.81 -24.84 6.51
C LEU A 284 4.15 -26.22 6.39
N ASN A 285 4.36 -27.12 7.36
CA ASN A 285 4.10 -28.55 7.21
C ASN A 285 2.95 -29.07 8.07
N ASP A 286 2.63 -28.42 9.20
CA ASP A 286 1.57 -28.90 10.09
C ASP A 286 0.18 -28.65 9.47
N ASP A 287 -0.77 -29.54 9.77
CA ASP A 287 -2.19 -29.30 9.58
C ASP A 287 -2.66 -28.30 10.64
N LEU A 288 -2.86 -27.05 10.23
CA LEU A 288 -3.22 -25.96 11.15
C LEU A 288 -4.62 -26.13 11.75
N SER A 289 -5.50 -26.93 11.15
CA SER A 289 -6.86 -27.18 11.65
C SER A 289 -6.88 -27.93 12.98
N GLN A 290 -5.77 -28.61 13.35
CA GLN A 290 -5.64 -29.30 14.62
C GLN A 290 -5.45 -28.36 15.83
N TYR A 291 -5.08 -27.09 15.57
CA TYR A 291 -4.82 -26.14 16.65
C TYR A 291 -6.07 -25.36 17.03
N THR A 292 -6.31 -25.26 18.33
CA THR A 292 -7.42 -24.56 18.96
C THR A 292 -6.92 -23.75 20.16
N PHE A 293 -7.74 -22.95 20.80
CA PHE A 293 -7.34 -22.22 22.00
C PHE A 293 -6.91 -23.14 23.17
N SER A 294 -7.46 -24.35 23.26
CA SER A 294 -7.07 -25.35 24.27
C SER A 294 -5.89 -26.21 23.87
N ASN A 295 -5.52 -26.20 22.59
CA ASN A 295 -4.38 -26.90 22.02
C ASN A 295 -3.71 -25.98 21.02
N SER A 296 -3.10 -24.88 21.50
CA SER A 296 -2.56 -23.82 20.68
C SER A 296 -1.32 -24.26 19.88
N PHE A 297 -1.09 -23.55 18.77
CA PHE A 297 0.14 -23.71 17.99
C PHE A 297 1.35 -23.46 18.92
N PRO A 298 2.34 -24.36 18.94
CA PRO A 298 3.47 -24.26 19.86
C PRO A 298 4.39 -23.09 19.50
N TYR A 299 4.73 -22.31 20.49
CA TYR A 299 5.68 -21.22 20.39
C TYR A 299 6.55 -21.15 21.66
N THR A 300 7.66 -20.46 21.57
CA THR A 300 8.46 -20.03 22.72
C THR A 300 8.49 -18.50 22.78
N THR A 301 9.05 -17.94 23.83
CA THR A 301 9.18 -16.47 23.93
C THR A 301 10.62 -16.10 24.25
N ILE A 302 11.02 -14.92 23.75
CA ILE A 302 12.25 -14.25 24.17
C ILE A 302 11.90 -12.97 24.92
N ASP A 303 12.80 -12.53 25.80
CA ASP A 303 12.55 -11.40 26.70
C ASP A 303 12.74 -10.06 26.00
N VAL A 304 11.86 -9.79 25.03
CA VAL A 304 11.76 -8.52 24.27
C VAL A 304 10.29 -8.12 24.23
N THR A 305 9.96 -6.94 24.72
CA THR A 305 8.60 -6.42 24.73
C THR A 305 8.49 -5.21 23.80
N THR A 306 7.53 -5.21 22.90
CA THR A 306 7.40 -4.18 21.88
C THR A 306 6.00 -3.54 21.88
N THR A 307 5.85 -2.45 21.13
CA THR A 307 4.53 -1.85 20.83
C THR A 307 3.76 -2.63 19.77
N GLY A 308 4.38 -3.64 19.15
CA GLY A 308 3.84 -4.39 18.02
C GLY A 308 4.33 -3.90 16.66
N GLY A 309 4.63 -2.62 16.49
CA GLY A 309 5.07 -2.01 15.24
C GLY A 309 6.58 -1.93 15.03
N CYS A 310 7.39 -2.36 16.02
CA CYS A 310 8.85 -2.29 15.95
C CYS A 310 9.39 -3.19 14.83
N ARG A 311 10.18 -2.61 13.96
CA ARG A 311 10.77 -3.34 12.82
C ARG A 311 12.00 -4.15 13.23
N PHE A 312 12.33 -5.08 12.35
CA PHE A 312 13.55 -5.86 12.43
C PHE A 312 14.57 -5.38 11.40
N VAL A 313 15.84 -5.33 11.78
CA VAL A 313 16.97 -5.03 10.90
C VAL A 313 17.96 -6.17 10.95
N ALA A 314 18.23 -6.82 9.83
CA ALA A 314 19.27 -7.83 9.73
C ALA A 314 20.64 -7.16 9.84
N GLY A 315 21.43 -7.59 10.81
CA GLY A 315 22.80 -7.12 11.01
C GLY A 315 23.79 -7.80 10.09
N LYS A 316 24.84 -7.10 9.68
CA LYS A 316 25.95 -7.65 8.90
C LYS A 316 26.78 -8.68 9.73
N ASP A 317 26.66 -8.60 11.04
CA ASP A 317 27.26 -9.55 12.00
C ASP A 317 26.47 -10.85 12.15
N GLY A 318 25.39 -11.03 11.39
CA GLY A 318 24.54 -12.22 11.40
C GLY A 318 23.52 -12.25 12.56
N ASN A 319 23.41 -11.19 13.33
CA ASN A 319 22.37 -10.99 14.33
C ASN A 319 21.16 -10.27 13.72
N ILE A 320 20.04 -10.23 14.45
CA ILE A 320 18.90 -9.39 14.07
C ILE A 320 18.66 -8.36 15.17
N TYR A 321 18.27 -7.16 14.77
CA TYR A 321 18.09 -6.03 15.65
C TYR A 321 16.65 -5.53 15.60
N THR A 322 16.16 -5.07 16.75
CA THR A 322 14.86 -4.40 16.89
C THR A 322 14.92 -3.42 18.05
N VAL A 323 13.86 -2.67 18.30
CA VAL A 323 13.75 -1.81 19.47
C VAL A 323 12.71 -2.37 20.43
N GLU A 324 13.11 -2.55 21.70
CA GLU A 324 12.20 -2.84 22.79
C GLU A 324 11.58 -1.53 23.28
N SER A 325 10.27 -1.57 23.53
CA SER A 325 9.54 -0.47 24.18
C SER A 325 8.82 -1.01 25.40
N ALA A 326 9.47 -0.89 26.54
CA ALA A 326 8.96 -1.39 27.81
C ALA A 326 8.73 -0.25 28.81
N LYS A 327 7.96 -0.53 29.87
CA LYS A 327 7.76 0.45 30.96
C LYS A 327 9.06 0.88 31.64
N SER A 328 10.09 0.04 31.58
CA SER A 328 11.41 0.29 32.14
C SER A 328 12.30 1.17 31.28
N GLY A 329 11.87 1.50 30.06
CA GLY A 329 12.63 2.27 29.07
C GLY A 329 12.67 1.58 27.71
N ASN A 330 13.22 2.28 26.73
CA ASN A 330 13.41 1.78 25.36
C ASN A 330 14.85 1.31 25.18
N ASN A 331 15.03 0.15 24.54
CA ASN A 331 16.33 -0.44 24.30
C ASN A 331 16.49 -0.86 22.84
N LEU A 332 17.65 -0.63 22.26
CA LEU A 332 18.11 -1.34 21.08
C LEU A 332 18.47 -2.78 21.49
N VAL A 333 17.87 -3.74 20.84
CA VAL A 333 17.98 -5.16 21.16
C VAL A 333 18.72 -5.88 20.04
N LYS A 334 19.76 -6.62 20.40
CA LYS A 334 20.47 -7.57 19.54
C LYS A 334 19.98 -8.97 19.88
N ILE A 335 19.40 -9.67 18.91
CA ILE A 335 18.97 -11.06 19.02
C ILE A 335 20.00 -11.92 18.27
N LYS A 336 20.66 -12.82 19.01
CA LYS A 336 21.71 -13.69 18.49
C LYS A 336 21.13 -14.97 17.83
N PRO A 337 21.95 -15.73 17.10
CA PRO A 337 21.51 -16.98 16.47
C PRO A 337 20.93 -18.05 17.43
N ASP A 338 21.34 -18.03 18.69
CA ASP A 338 20.81 -18.90 19.74
C ASP A 338 19.58 -18.33 20.46
N LEU A 339 19.05 -17.21 19.95
CA LEU A 339 17.94 -16.43 20.50
C LEU A 339 18.24 -15.77 21.85
N SER A 340 19.48 -15.78 22.33
CA SER A 340 19.87 -14.93 23.45
C SER A 340 19.82 -13.44 23.02
N VAL A 341 19.56 -12.55 23.98
CA VAL A 341 19.39 -11.12 23.72
C VAL A 341 20.39 -10.31 24.48
N GLU A 342 20.87 -9.25 23.83
CA GLU A 342 21.61 -8.16 24.46
C GLU A 342 20.81 -6.86 24.28
N LYS A 343 20.80 -6.03 25.30
CA LYS A 343 20.00 -4.78 25.30
C LYS A 343 20.89 -3.61 25.70
N VAL A 344 20.78 -2.53 24.96
CA VAL A 344 21.42 -1.25 25.27
C VAL A 344 20.38 -0.13 25.21
N PRO A 345 20.36 0.80 26.19
CA PRO A 345 19.38 1.87 26.20
C PRO A 345 19.51 2.76 24.94
N VAL A 346 18.41 3.05 24.29
CA VAL A 346 18.32 4.16 23.32
C VAL A 346 18.00 5.47 24.06
N ARG A 347 17.92 6.56 23.33
CA ARG A 347 17.54 7.85 23.90
C ARG A 347 16.19 7.77 24.63
N SER A 348 16.09 8.47 25.76
CA SER A 348 14.87 8.48 26.59
C SER A 348 13.66 9.12 25.89
N ASP A 349 13.91 9.98 24.90
CA ASP A 349 12.93 10.64 24.05
C ASP A 349 12.64 9.90 22.73
N TYR A 350 13.03 8.60 22.63
CA TYR A 350 12.66 7.73 21.50
C TYR A 350 11.15 7.67 21.31
N GLU A 351 10.73 7.76 20.07
CA GLU A 351 9.31 7.79 19.67
C GLU A 351 8.90 6.46 19.02
N PRO A 352 8.48 5.46 19.82
CA PRO A 352 7.93 4.23 19.26
C PRO A 352 6.57 4.51 18.65
N SER A 353 6.17 3.67 17.67
CA SER A 353 4.81 3.72 17.15
C SER A 353 3.80 3.49 18.28
N SER A 354 3.05 4.53 18.63
CA SER A 354 2.15 4.54 19.81
C SER A 354 0.69 4.26 19.46
N PHE A 355 0.35 4.02 18.20
CA PHE A 355 -1.03 3.92 17.78
C PHE A 355 -1.69 2.62 18.22
N GLY A 356 -2.96 2.71 18.69
CA GLY A 356 -3.81 1.56 19.01
C GLY A 356 -4.09 0.63 17.83
N ALA A 357 -3.92 1.13 16.60
CA ALA A 357 -3.83 0.35 15.37
C ALA A 357 -2.36 0.11 15.02
N TYR A 358 -2.05 -1.02 14.38
CA TYR A 358 -0.69 -1.28 13.89
C TYR A 358 -0.24 -0.14 12.99
N ARG A 359 0.97 0.33 13.23
CA ARG A 359 1.74 1.21 12.38
C ARG A 359 3.20 0.85 12.56
N GLU A 360 3.92 0.72 11.45
CA GLU A 360 5.36 0.48 11.52
C GLU A 360 6.08 1.62 12.24
N ASP A 361 7.11 1.24 12.99
CA ASP A 361 8.00 2.16 13.66
C ASP A 361 8.95 2.86 12.66
N SER A 362 9.49 4.00 13.05
CA SER A 362 10.53 4.71 12.31
C SER A 362 11.88 3.99 12.31
N PHE A 363 12.09 3.00 13.20
CA PHE A 363 13.34 2.25 13.30
C PHE A 363 13.70 1.57 11.98
N CYS A 364 14.90 1.83 11.48
CA CYS A 364 15.44 1.20 10.27
C CYS A 364 16.98 1.17 10.35
N GLY A 365 17.63 0.50 9.40
CA GLY A 365 19.08 0.42 9.39
C GLY A 365 19.66 -0.25 8.15
N ASP A 366 20.99 -0.21 8.01
CA ASP A 366 21.76 -0.82 6.94
C ASP A 366 22.55 -2.07 7.40
N GLY A 367 22.22 -2.55 8.60
CA GLY A 367 22.87 -3.70 9.24
C GLY A 367 24.09 -3.37 10.11
N GLU A 368 24.58 -2.15 10.07
CA GLU A 368 25.64 -1.62 10.96
C GLU A 368 25.18 -0.37 11.69
N ASN A 369 24.49 0.52 10.97
CA ASN A 369 23.93 1.74 11.51
C ASN A 369 22.42 1.59 11.61
N PHE A 370 21.86 2.16 12.65
CA PHE A 370 20.42 2.21 12.92
C PHE A 370 19.96 3.66 12.97
N PHE A 371 18.77 3.90 12.45
CA PHE A 371 18.15 5.22 12.43
C PHE A 371 16.79 5.15 13.10
N TYR A 372 16.48 6.16 13.92
CA TYR A 372 15.22 6.25 14.64
C TYR A 372 14.85 7.71 14.96
N LEU A 373 13.57 7.94 15.28
CA LEU A 373 13.07 9.23 15.75
C LEU A 373 13.17 9.32 17.28
N ALA A 374 13.63 10.47 17.76
CA ALA A 374 13.59 10.84 19.15
C ALA A 374 13.45 12.36 19.26
N GLY A 375 12.50 12.85 20.07
CA GLY A 375 12.24 14.29 20.25
C GLY A 375 12.07 15.05 18.93
N GLY A 376 11.36 14.45 17.94
CA GLY A 376 11.14 15.04 16.62
C GLY A 376 12.37 15.12 15.71
N LYS A 377 13.47 14.41 16.02
CA LYS A 377 14.72 14.43 15.25
C LYS A 377 15.17 13.03 14.88
N ILE A 378 15.90 12.91 13.76
CA ILE A 378 16.51 11.65 13.33
C ILE A 378 17.84 11.47 14.02
N TYR A 379 18.06 10.29 14.60
CA TYR A 379 19.34 9.89 15.19
C TYR A 379 19.92 8.70 14.44
N LYS A 380 21.25 8.71 14.23
CA LYS A 380 22.04 7.62 13.69
C LYS A 380 22.83 6.97 14.83
N SER A 381 22.62 5.69 15.05
CA SER A 381 23.26 4.94 16.13
C SER A 381 23.95 3.67 15.63
N THR A 382 24.80 3.10 16.48
CA THR A 382 25.27 1.72 16.37
C THR A 382 24.85 0.97 17.64
N PHE A 383 25.09 -0.34 17.73
CA PHE A 383 24.79 -1.07 18.96
C PHE A 383 25.63 -0.59 20.15
N GLU A 384 26.89 -0.23 19.90
CA GLU A 384 27.83 0.27 20.91
C GLU A 384 27.53 1.71 21.34
N ASN A 385 26.89 2.49 20.47
CA ASN A 385 26.45 3.87 20.75
C ASN A 385 24.96 4.02 20.36
N ALA A 386 24.09 3.39 21.15
CA ALA A 386 22.65 3.34 20.85
C ALA A 386 21.92 4.64 21.19
N ALA A 387 22.49 5.50 22.03
CA ALA A 387 21.90 6.79 22.45
C ALA A 387 22.83 7.98 22.12
N PRO A 388 23.08 8.28 20.83
CA PRO A 388 23.96 9.37 20.44
C PRO A 388 23.41 10.72 20.94
N GLU A 389 24.32 11.63 21.33
CA GLU A 389 23.95 12.96 21.82
C GLU A 389 23.46 13.89 20.71
N GLN A 390 24.10 13.79 19.53
CA GLN A 390 23.80 14.67 18.40
C GLN A 390 22.87 14.00 17.41
N PRO A 391 21.88 14.72 16.85
CA PRO A 391 21.04 14.21 15.78
C PRO A 391 21.87 13.96 14.51
N PHE A 392 21.38 13.03 13.69
CA PHE A 392 21.98 12.68 12.39
C PHE A 392 21.95 13.85 11.41
N THR A 393 20.87 14.63 11.45
CA THR A 393 20.70 15.82 10.61
C THR A 393 20.05 16.94 11.41
N SER A 394 20.41 18.18 11.06
CA SER A 394 19.78 19.39 11.58
C SER A 394 18.62 19.89 10.74
N TYR A 395 18.21 19.11 9.72
CA TYR A 395 17.14 19.51 8.83
C TYR A 395 15.82 19.63 9.58
N GLU A 396 15.18 20.79 9.40
CA GLU A 396 13.83 21.10 9.87
C GLU A 396 13.09 21.85 8.76
N LYS A 397 11.78 21.63 8.65
CA LYS A 397 10.92 22.36 7.72
C LYS A 397 9.73 22.88 8.49
N GLU A 398 9.58 24.21 8.54
CA GLU A 398 8.47 24.86 9.23
C GLU A 398 7.12 24.35 8.71
N GLY A 399 6.22 24.01 9.63
CA GLY A 399 4.88 23.50 9.32
C GLY A 399 4.81 22.02 8.91
N TYR A 400 5.93 21.28 8.95
CA TYR A 400 5.98 19.86 8.64
C TYR A 400 6.42 19.01 9.83
N GLY A 401 5.75 17.90 10.07
CA GLY A 401 6.11 16.88 11.06
C GLY A 401 6.27 15.49 10.44
N PHE A 402 6.95 14.60 11.15
CA PHE A 402 7.06 13.19 10.72
C PHE A 402 5.70 12.49 10.73
N TYR A 403 5.53 11.55 9.79
CA TYR A 403 4.35 10.72 9.74
C TYR A 403 4.72 9.25 9.45
N GLY A 404 3.99 8.33 10.08
CA GLY A 404 4.13 6.90 9.84
C GLY A 404 5.52 6.36 10.19
N ALA A 405 5.95 5.39 9.41
CA ALA A 405 7.29 4.83 9.46
C ALA A 405 8.30 5.75 8.74
N GLY A 406 8.23 7.02 8.99
CA GLY A 406 8.77 8.15 8.25
C GLY A 406 10.24 8.16 7.90
N ILE A 407 11.05 7.14 8.31
CA ILE A 407 12.47 7.05 7.99
C ILE A 407 12.76 5.69 7.39
N ARG A 408 13.51 5.67 6.28
CA ARG A 408 14.04 4.44 5.68
C ARG A 408 15.44 4.66 5.12
N VAL A 409 16.25 3.61 5.21
CA VAL A 409 17.59 3.58 4.63
C VAL A 409 17.55 2.79 3.33
N ASN A 410 18.01 3.39 2.25
CA ASN A 410 18.22 2.68 1.00
C ASN A 410 19.38 1.69 1.17
N PRO A 411 19.15 0.37 1.00
CA PRO A 411 20.18 -0.63 1.23
C PRO A 411 21.34 -0.55 0.23
N ALA A 412 21.10 -0.06 -0.99
CA ALA A 412 22.10 0.03 -2.05
C ALA A 412 22.94 1.31 -1.91
N THR A 413 22.30 2.48 -1.83
CA THR A 413 22.98 3.78 -1.81
C THR A 413 23.38 4.26 -0.42
N LYS A 414 22.79 3.64 0.64
CA LYS A 414 22.92 4.08 2.04
C LYS A 414 22.31 5.45 2.32
N GLU A 415 21.58 6.02 1.37
CA GLU A 415 20.84 7.25 1.60
C GLU A 415 19.70 7.03 2.60
N VAL A 416 19.41 8.07 3.38
CA VAL A 416 18.27 8.07 4.31
C VAL A 416 17.16 8.91 3.71
N LEU A 417 15.97 8.34 3.59
CA LEU A 417 14.77 9.03 3.18
C LEU A 417 13.87 9.27 4.37
N ALA A 418 13.31 10.47 4.46
CA ALA A 418 12.33 10.82 5.47
C ALA A 418 11.07 11.44 4.85
N THR A 419 9.91 11.10 5.39
CA THR A 419 8.61 11.60 4.98
C THR A 419 8.00 12.48 6.06
N TYR A 420 7.37 13.57 5.63
CA TYR A 420 6.75 14.56 6.50
C TYR A 420 5.38 14.95 5.97
N LEU A 421 4.51 15.41 6.84
CA LEU A 421 3.20 15.99 6.54
C LEU A 421 3.05 17.36 7.19
N THR A 422 2.23 18.22 6.60
CA THR A 422 1.69 19.40 7.28
C THR A 422 0.62 19.01 8.31
N GLU A 423 0.36 19.90 9.30
CA GLU A 423 -0.66 19.66 10.33
C GLU A 423 -2.08 19.47 9.78
N ASP A 424 -2.39 20.10 8.63
CA ASP A 424 -3.66 19.96 7.93
C ASP A 424 -3.70 18.73 7.02
N TYR A 425 -2.60 17.93 6.96
CA TYR A 425 -2.42 16.72 6.17
C TYR A 425 -2.54 16.91 4.64
N GLN A 426 -2.53 18.14 4.14
CA GLN A 426 -2.73 18.42 2.71
C GLN A 426 -1.44 18.43 1.90
N LYS A 427 -0.29 18.61 2.56
CA LYS A 427 1.00 18.67 1.88
C LYS A 427 1.94 17.61 2.42
N ASN A 428 2.60 16.95 1.51
CA ASN A 428 3.57 15.90 1.79
C ASN A 428 4.95 16.39 1.37
N LEU A 429 5.97 15.94 2.08
CA LEU A 429 7.36 16.25 1.80
C LEU A 429 8.20 14.98 1.95
N ILE A 430 9.07 14.73 0.97
CA ILE A 430 10.10 13.71 1.05
C ILE A 430 11.44 14.40 1.02
N VAL A 431 12.35 14.00 1.90
CA VAL A 431 13.71 14.49 1.96
C VAL A 431 14.68 13.32 1.87
N ARG A 432 15.70 13.45 1.01
CA ARG A 432 16.81 12.52 0.90
C ARG A 432 18.04 13.10 1.57
N PHE A 433 18.70 12.30 2.36
CA PHE A 433 19.93 12.66 3.07
C PHE A 433 21.06 11.72 2.67
N ASN A 434 22.27 12.24 2.65
CA ASN A 434 23.47 11.43 2.62
C ASN A 434 23.56 10.61 3.92
N GLY A 435 23.52 9.29 3.84
CA GLY A 435 23.48 8.41 5.03
C GLY A 435 24.76 8.41 5.88
N THR A 436 25.83 9.03 5.40
CA THR A 436 27.08 9.21 6.15
C THR A 436 27.11 10.54 6.86
N THR A 437 26.83 11.64 6.15
CA THR A 437 27.01 13.02 6.66
C THR A 437 25.74 13.63 7.26
N GLY A 438 24.55 13.11 6.91
CA GLY A 438 23.27 13.72 7.28
C GLY A 438 22.90 14.96 6.46
N GLU A 439 23.72 15.33 5.46
CA GLU A 439 23.44 16.45 4.58
C GLU A 439 22.28 16.15 3.64
N LYS A 440 21.42 17.15 3.45
CA LYS A 440 20.30 17.04 2.50
C LYS A 440 20.81 16.96 1.07
N ILE A 441 20.41 15.90 0.34
CA ILE A 441 20.65 15.71 -1.09
C ILE A 441 19.55 16.40 -1.90
N SER A 442 18.31 16.13 -1.57
CA SER A 442 17.15 16.69 -2.28
C SER A 442 15.92 16.73 -1.39
N GLU A 443 14.95 17.52 -1.78
CA GLU A 443 13.61 17.50 -1.21
C GLU A 443 12.57 17.65 -2.34
N VAL A 444 11.41 17.07 -2.14
CA VAL A 444 10.26 17.20 -3.06
C VAL A 444 8.98 17.30 -2.25
N MET A 445 8.13 18.25 -2.65
CA MET A 445 6.79 18.45 -2.06
C MET A 445 5.72 18.06 -3.07
N PHE A 446 4.61 17.52 -2.57
CA PHE A 446 3.42 17.22 -3.37
C PHE A 446 2.16 17.34 -2.53
N ASP A 447 1.07 17.79 -3.17
CA ASP A 447 -0.19 18.07 -2.50
C ASP A 447 -1.13 16.84 -2.52
N GLY A 448 -1.97 16.71 -1.50
CA GLY A 448 -3.01 15.70 -1.36
C GLY A 448 -2.96 14.94 -0.04
N TYR A 449 -4.06 14.30 0.31
CA TYR A 449 -4.22 13.52 1.56
C TYR A 449 -3.67 12.09 1.40
N TYR A 450 -2.36 11.96 1.16
CA TYR A 450 -1.74 10.64 0.89
C TYR A 450 -1.40 9.86 2.15
N PHE A 451 -0.91 10.50 3.20
CA PHE A 451 -0.47 9.86 4.44
C PHE A 451 0.60 8.78 4.17
N PRO A 452 1.84 9.16 3.82
CA PRO A 452 2.89 8.21 3.47
C PRO A 452 3.23 7.30 4.64
N GLY A 453 2.82 6.04 4.56
CA GLY A 453 2.96 5.05 5.64
C GLY A 453 4.37 4.44 5.68
N THR A 454 4.92 4.05 4.52
CA THR A 454 6.27 3.47 4.43
C THR A 454 6.88 3.68 3.04
N ILE A 455 8.20 3.53 2.96
CA ILE A 455 8.99 3.62 1.72
C ILE A 455 9.57 2.26 1.39
N ILE A 456 9.48 1.87 0.11
CA ILE A 456 10.05 0.64 -0.43
C ILE A 456 11.06 1.02 -1.52
N PHE A 457 12.28 0.54 -1.39
CA PHE A 457 13.32 0.70 -2.41
C PHE A 457 13.20 -0.44 -3.42
N ASN A 458 13.03 -0.07 -4.67
CA ASN A 458 12.82 -1.01 -5.78
C ASN A 458 14.08 -1.09 -6.67
N GLU A 459 15.24 -0.96 -6.06
CA GLU A 459 16.51 -1.14 -6.75
C GLU A 459 16.85 -2.64 -6.76
N GLN A 460 16.82 -3.23 -7.95
CA GLN A 460 17.36 -4.57 -8.24
C GLN A 460 18.60 -4.41 -9.13
#